data_2d065311f2c6c644e37d77db5993390e
#
_entry.id   2d065311f2c6c644e37d77db5993390e
#
_cell.length_a   1.000
_cell.length_b   1.000
_cell.length_c   1.000
_cell.angle_alpha   90.00
_cell.angle_beta   90.00
_cell.angle_gamma   90.00
#
_symmetry.space_group_name_H-M   'P 1'
#
loop_
_entity.id
_entity.type
_entity.pdbx_description
1 polymer ?
#
loop_
_entity_poly.entity_id
_entity_poly.type
_entity_poly.pdbx_seq_one_letter_code
_entity_poly.pdbx_strand_id
1 'polypeptide(L)'
;LDSTPPAGGGAQVSVPSWRRQRDARYRLAAGRCPNCSTVAFPAEGACPNCLELVPFDAVRLAHTGTVETVTGVSPGGAPPEFAAQAEQGGDFGVAIVSFPAVDGGGHASVPVQLTDIDVGRVASGDTVEAVVRRIYTQEGVTRYGRKAKPAE
;
A
#
# COMPACT_ATOMS: atom_id res chain seq x y z
N LEU A 1 -25.56 -31.33 9.98
CA LEU A 1 -24.74 -30.22 10.45
C LEU A 1 -23.69 -30.00 9.37
N ASP A 2 -24.05 -29.11 8.46
CA ASP A 2 -23.19 -28.69 7.35
C ASP A 2 -22.13 -27.75 7.91
N SER A 3 -20.93 -28.28 8.11
CA SER A 3 -19.77 -27.51 8.61
C SER A 3 -18.93 -27.01 7.44
N THR A 4 -19.56 -26.33 6.50
CA THR A 4 -18.79 -25.58 5.50
C THR A 4 -18.13 -24.41 6.22
N PRO A 5 -16.78 -24.34 6.32
CA PRO A 5 -16.14 -23.16 6.90
C PRO A 5 -16.51 -21.95 6.04
N PRO A 6 -16.76 -20.79 6.64
CA PRO A 6 -17.06 -19.60 5.87
C PRO A 6 -15.89 -19.31 4.93
N ALA A 7 -16.21 -19.20 3.65
CA ALA A 7 -15.25 -18.80 2.64
C ALA A 7 -14.68 -17.42 3.04
N GLY A 8 -13.38 -17.34 3.33
CA GLY A 8 -12.73 -16.08 3.64
C GLY A 8 -11.93 -16.04 4.95
N GLY A 9 -11.35 -17.18 5.38
CA GLY A 9 -10.40 -17.21 6.49
C GLY A 9 -9.05 -16.61 6.15
N GLY A 10 -9.01 -15.37 5.66
CA GLY A 10 -7.78 -14.59 5.53
C GLY A 10 -7.32 -14.09 6.90
N ALA A 11 -6.04 -13.72 7.02
CA ALA A 11 -5.48 -13.16 8.24
C ALA A 11 -6.26 -11.92 8.67
N GLN A 12 -6.95 -12.00 9.79
CA GLN A 12 -7.76 -10.91 10.29
C GLN A 12 -6.86 -9.80 10.86
N VAL A 13 -6.92 -8.62 10.24
CA VAL A 13 -6.26 -7.43 10.81
C VAL A 13 -7.10 -6.93 11.97
N SER A 14 -6.54 -6.94 13.20
CA SER A 14 -7.24 -6.46 14.38
C SER A 14 -7.63 -4.99 14.26
N VAL A 15 -8.76 -4.60 14.85
CA VAL A 15 -9.26 -3.20 14.83
C VAL A 15 -8.21 -2.21 15.36
N PRO A 16 -7.48 -2.47 16.46
CA PRO A 16 -6.41 -1.57 16.91
C PRO A 16 -5.29 -1.40 15.87
N SER A 17 -4.85 -2.47 15.21
CA SER A 17 -3.83 -2.40 14.17
C SER A 17 -4.31 -1.60 12.96
N TRP A 18 -5.55 -1.81 12.54
CA TRP A 18 -6.17 -1.03 11.47
C TRP A 18 -6.23 0.46 11.80
N ARG A 19 -6.63 0.81 13.02
CA ARG A 19 -6.69 2.21 13.47
C ARG A 19 -5.34 2.90 13.47
N ARG A 20 -4.27 2.22 13.94
CA ARG A 20 -2.91 2.78 13.93
C ARG A 20 -2.40 3.05 12.52
N GLN A 21 -2.75 2.20 11.56
CA GLN A 21 -2.30 2.33 10.16
C GLN A 21 -3.20 3.23 9.30
N ARG A 22 -4.28 3.76 9.87
CA ARG A 22 -5.29 4.49 9.11
C ARG A 22 -4.74 5.71 8.36
N ASP A 23 -3.93 6.51 9.01
CA ASP A 23 -3.36 7.71 8.37
C ASP A 23 -2.34 7.35 7.28
N ALA A 24 -1.53 6.32 7.47
CA ALA A 24 -0.67 5.80 6.43
C ALA A 24 -1.48 5.32 5.22
N ARG A 25 -2.52 4.51 5.45
CA ARG A 25 -3.34 3.94 4.37
C ARG A 25 -4.17 4.95 3.58
N TYR A 26 -4.72 5.97 4.25
CA TYR A 26 -5.63 6.93 3.61
C TYR A 26 -4.95 8.21 3.17
N ARG A 27 -3.92 8.66 3.90
CA ARG A 27 -3.30 9.97 3.71
C ARG A 27 -1.86 9.92 3.24
N LEU A 28 -1.29 8.72 3.06
CA LEU A 28 0.13 8.52 2.82
C LEU A 28 0.96 9.27 3.88
N ALA A 29 0.56 9.14 5.15
CA ALA A 29 1.30 9.71 6.26
C ALA A 29 2.59 8.92 6.45
N ALA A 30 3.70 9.61 6.32
CA ALA A 30 5.05 9.10 6.47
C ALA A 30 5.74 9.79 7.66
N GLY A 31 6.99 9.50 7.90
CA GLY A 31 7.79 10.17 8.91
C GLY A 31 9.19 10.47 8.45
N ARG A 32 9.73 11.57 8.91
CA ARG A 32 11.13 11.94 8.70
C ARG A 32 11.94 11.63 9.95
N CYS A 33 13.04 10.92 9.77
CA CYS A 33 13.96 10.65 10.86
C CYS A 33 14.66 11.96 11.29
N PRO A 34 14.60 12.34 12.58
CA PRO A 34 15.26 13.55 13.06
C PRO A 34 16.80 13.47 13.00
N ASN A 35 17.37 12.26 12.99
CA ASN A 35 18.84 12.09 12.99
C ASN A 35 19.43 12.16 11.58
N CYS A 36 18.80 11.53 10.58
CA CYS A 36 19.39 11.42 9.25
C CYS A 36 18.50 11.98 8.13
N SER A 37 17.35 12.56 8.46
CA SER A 37 16.38 13.15 7.53
C SER A 37 15.75 12.20 6.51
N THR A 38 15.99 10.89 6.61
CA THR A 38 15.35 9.88 5.76
C THR A 38 13.85 9.88 5.98
N VAL A 39 13.09 9.89 4.89
CA VAL A 39 11.63 9.74 4.92
C VAL A 39 11.30 8.25 4.87
N ALA A 40 10.55 7.78 5.85
CA ALA A 40 10.15 6.37 5.99
C ALA A 40 8.64 6.19 5.87
N PHE A 41 8.23 5.08 5.26
CA PHE A 41 6.84 4.65 5.20
C PHE A 41 6.75 3.12 5.34
N PRO A 42 5.97 2.59 6.30
CA PRO A 42 5.33 3.33 7.40
C PRO A 42 6.37 3.92 8.36
N ALA A 43 5.97 4.97 9.08
CA ALA A 43 6.84 5.68 10.04
C ALA A 43 6.74 5.02 11.43
N GLU A 44 7.25 3.82 11.56
CA GLU A 44 7.22 3.04 12.80
C GLU A 44 8.49 2.19 12.94
N GLY A 45 8.89 1.93 14.18
CA GLY A 45 10.09 1.16 14.48
C GLY A 45 11.37 1.98 14.31
N ALA A 46 12.47 1.29 14.02
CA ALA A 46 13.77 1.92 13.79
C ALA A 46 13.84 2.56 12.40
N CYS A 47 14.62 3.63 12.28
CA CYS A 47 14.87 4.26 11.00
C CYS A 47 15.53 3.25 10.03
N PRO A 48 15.04 3.08 8.80
CA PRO A 48 15.62 2.12 7.87
C PRO A 48 17.03 2.47 7.38
N ASN A 49 17.45 3.71 7.58
CA ASN A 49 18.77 4.18 7.13
C ASN A 49 19.80 4.22 8.28
N CYS A 50 19.53 4.94 9.36
CA CYS A 50 20.50 5.05 10.45
C CYS A 50 20.30 4.01 11.57
N LEU A 51 19.24 3.20 11.48
CA LEU A 51 18.88 2.12 12.43
C LEU A 51 18.56 2.58 13.86
N GLU A 52 18.51 3.87 14.09
CA GLU A 52 18.18 4.44 15.40
C GLU A 52 16.66 4.34 15.66
N LEU A 53 16.33 4.00 16.89
CA LEU A 53 14.96 3.99 17.39
C LEU A 53 14.59 5.37 17.93
N VAL A 54 14.13 6.24 17.05
CA VAL A 54 13.74 7.61 17.36
C VAL A 54 12.32 7.90 16.89
N PRO A 55 11.58 8.79 17.57
CA PRO A 55 10.27 9.19 17.05
C PRO A 55 10.44 9.96 15.73
N PHE A 56 9.66 9.58 14.73
CA PHE A 56 9.65 10.25 13.44
C PHE A 56 8.84 11.55 13.50
N ASP A 57 9.35 12.59 12.84
CA ASP A 57 8.57 13.80 12.56
C ASP A 57 7.55 13.53 11.46
N ALA A 58 6.30 13.93 11.67
CA ALA A 58 5.23 13.65 10.71
C ALA A 58 5.46 14.35 9.37
N VAL A 59 5.37 13.60 8.28
CA VAL A 59 5.50 14.08 6.90
C VAL A 59 4.36 13.50 6.06
N ARG A 60 3.83 14.28 5.14
CA ARG A 60 2.87 13.82 4.13
C ARG A 60 3.57 13.58 2.81
N LEU A 61 3.24 12.48 2.16
CA LEU A 61 3.66 12.21 0.79
C LEU A 61 2.68 12.83 -0.20
N ALA A 62 3.17 13.26 -1.34
CA ALA A 62 2.34 13.64 -2.47
C ALA A 62 1.56 12.43 -2.99
N HIS A 63 0.45 12.67 -3.68
CA HIS A 63 -0.35 11.58 -4.24
C HIS A 63 0.11 11.14 -5.63
N THR A 64 1.01 11.86 -6.25
CA THR A 64 1.65 11.50 -7.51
C THR A 64 3.05 11.00 -7.24
N GLY A 65 3.40 9.87 -7.82
CA GLY A 65 4.69 9.22 -7.63
C GLY A 65 5.17 8.50 -8.88
N THR A 66 6.38 7.97 -8.80
CA THR A 66 7.03 7.24 -9.90
C THR A 66 7.18 5.77 -9.54
N VAL A 67 6.82 4.89 -10.45
CA VAL A 67 6.96 3.45 -10.28
C VAL A 67 8.45 3.07 -10.26
N GLU A 68 8.90 2.45 -9.17
CA GLU A 68 10.25 1.88 -9.07
C GLU A 68 10.30 0.48 -9.67
N THR A 69 9.33 -0.35 -9.29
CA THR A 69 9.17 -1.70 -9.81
C THR A 69 7.72 -2.14 -9.78
N VAL A 70 7.37 -3.10 -10.61
CA VAL A 70 6.02 -3.67 -10.69
C VAL A 70 6.07 -5.17 -10.86
N THR A 71 5.13 -5.87 -10.27
CA THR A 71 4.94 -7.31 -10.44
C THR A 71 3.46 -7.65 -10.61
N GLY A 72 3.19 -8.71 -11.38
CA GLY A 72 1.87 -9.31 -11.47
C GLY A 72 1.69 -10.40 -10.41
N VAL A 73 0.51 -10.45 -9.82
CA VAL A 73 0.08 -11.51 -8.90
C VAL A 73 -1.06 -12.26 -9.55
N SER A 74 -0.82 -13.54 -9.85
CA SER A 74 -1.83 -14.44 -10.42
C SER A 74 -2.74 -15.04 -9.33
N PRO A 75 -3.95 -15.52 -9.67
CA PRO A 75 -4.89 -16.08 -8.70
C PRO A 75 -4.30 -17.14 -7.78
N GLY A 76 -3.44 -18.03 -8.29
CA GLY A 76 -2.79 -19.07 -7.50
C GLY A 76 -1.74 -18.55 -6.50
N GLY A 77 -1.26 -17.34 -6.66
CA GLY A 77 -0.29 -16.69 -5.75
C GLY A 77 -0.90 -15.59 -4.90
N ALA A 78 -2.19 -15.33 -5.03
CA ALA A 78 -2.86 -14.27 -4.29
C ALA A 78 -3.00 -14.63 -2.81
N PRO A 79 -2.69 -13.70 -1.89
CA PRO A 79 -3.02 -13.89 -0.48
C PRO A 79 -4.52 -14.11 -0.28
N PRO A 80 -4.94 -14.84 0.78
CA PRO A 80 -6.34 -15.20 0.99
C PRO A 80 -7.32 -14.03 0.98
N GLU A 81 -6.92 -12.87 1.50
CA GLU A 81 -7.74 -11.65 1.51
C GLU A 81 -8.01 -11.09 0.11
N PHE A 82 -7.20 -11.43 -0.89
CA PHE A 82 -7.33 -11.01 -2.29
C PHE A 82 -7.80 -12.14 -3.22
N ALA A 83 -8.02 -13.35 -2.70
CA ALA A 83 -8.40 -14.50 -3.51
C ALA A 83 -9.65 -14.24 -4.34
N ALA A 84 -10.71 -13.70 -3.73
CA ALA A 84 -11.96 -13.37 -4.43
C ALA A 84 -11.76 -12.31 -5.54
N GLN A 85 -10.89 -11.33 -5.34
CA GLN A 85 -10.54 -10.34 -6.35
C GLN A 85 -9.81 -11.00 -7.52
N ALA A 86 -8.84 -11.85 -7.22
CA ALA A 86 -8.05 -12.54 -8.24
C ALA A 86 -8.90 -13.55 -9.05
N GLU A 87 -9.83 -14.26 -8.41
CA GLU A 87 -10.76 -15.16 -9.10
C GLU A 87 -11.71 -14.43 -10.05
N GLN A 88 -12.19 -13.24 -9.67
CA GLN A 88 -13.13 -12.46 -10.47
C GLN A 88 -12.46 -11.63 -11.56
N GLY A 89 -11.32 -11.04 -11.25
CA GLY A 89 -10.60 -10.07 -12.09
C GLY A 89 -9.35 -10.60 -12.79
N GLY A 90 -8.90 -11.81 -12.45
CA GLY A 90 -7.64 -12.34 -12.95
C GLY A 90 -6.42 -11.73 -12.26
N ASP A 91 -5.32 -11.64 -12.97
CA ASP A 91 -4.06 -11.08 -12.46
C ASP A 91 -4.23 -9.62 -12.02
N PHE A 92 -3.61 -9.26 -10.92
CA PHE A 92 -3.53 -7.86 -10.49
C PHE A 92 -2.09 -7.43 -10.27
N GLY A 93 -1.82 -6.13 -10.40
CA GLY A 93 -0.48 -5.58 -10.23
C GLY A 93 -0.23 -5.06 -8.83
N VAL A 94 0.99 -5.27 -8.35
CA VAL A 94 1.55 -4.60 -7.17
C VAL A 94 2.81 -3.87 -7.60
N ALA A 95 2.92 -2.61 -7.21
CA ALA A 95 4.07 -1.78 -7.53
C ALA A 95 4.71 -1.21 -6.26
N ILE A 96 6.00 -1.00 -6.31
CA ILE A 96 6.69 -0.10 -5.37
C ILE A 96 6.75 1.25 -6.06
N VAL A 97 6.19 2.26 -5.43
CA VAL A 97 6.10 3.63 -5.97
C VAL A 97 6.83 4.59 -5.05
N SER A 98 7.72 5.38 -5.63
CA SER A 98 8.39 6.48 -4.95
C SER A 98 7.48 7.70 -4.92
N PHE A 99 6.99 8.05 -3.74
CA PHE A 99 6.19 9.25 -3.52
C PHE A 99 7.03 10.34 -2.84
N PRO A 100 7.17 11.53 -3.43
CA PRO A 100 7.91 12.62 -2.83
C PRO A 100 7.17 13.18 -1.59
N ALA A 101 7.93 13.66 -0.63
CA ALA A 101 7.39 14.43 0.48
C ALA A 101 6.82 15.77 -0.05
N VAL A 102 5.67 16.19 0.46
CA VAL A 102 4.99 17.43 0.02
C VAL A 102 5.85 18.67 0.25
N ASP A 103 6.70 18.64 1.28
CA ASP A 103 7.62 19.73 1.60
C ASP A 103 8.93 19.73 0.77
N GLY A 104 9.08 18.80 -0.17
CA GLY A 104 10.27 18.65 -1.01
C GLY A 104 11.47 18.01 -0.32
N GLY A 105 11.35 17.57 0.94
CA GLY A 105 12.45 17.01 1.74
C GLY A 105 12.61 15.50 1.63
N GLY A 106 12.68 14.94 0.43
CA GLY A 106 12.89 13.51 0.22
C GLY A 106 11.66 12.78 -0.32
N HIS A 107 11.73 11.48 -0.35
CA HIS A 107 10.67 10.59 -0.84
C HIS A 107 10.65 9.29 -0.02
N ALA A 108 9.58 8.54 -0.13
CA ALA A 108 9.49 7.20 0.43
C ALA A 108 8.94 6.21 -0.61
N SER A 109 9.47 5.00 -0.58
CA SER A 109 8.99 3.87 -1.37
C SER A 109 7.79 3.22 -0.68
N VAL A 110 6.66 3.16 -1.37
CA VAL A 110 5.40 2.66 -0.83
C VAL A 110 4.90 1.51 -1.70
N PRO A 111 4.65 0.32 -1.13
CA PRO A 111 4.00 -0.75 -1.86
C PRO A 111 2.52 -0.43 -2.04
N VAL A 112 2.03 -0.47 -3.27
CA VAL A 112 0.64 -0.20 -3.62
C VAL A 112 0.13 -1.20 -4.65
N GLN A 113 -1.15 -1.54 -4.57
CA GLN A 113 -1.83 -2.28 -5.61
C GLN A 113 -2.19 -1.34 -6.76
N LEU A 114 -2.01 -1.80 -8.00
CA LEU A 114 -2.45 -1.06 -9.18
C LEU A 114 -3.97 -1.20 -9.38
N THR A 115 -4.57 -0.17 -9.97
CA THR A 115 -5.99 -0.13 -10.33
C THR A 115 -6.18 0.60 -11.65
N ASP A 116 -7.28 0.30 -12.34
CA ASP A 116 -7.69 0.97 -13.58
C ASP A 116 -6.69 0.81 -14.75
N ILE A 117 -5.85 -0.21 -14.71
CA ILE A 117 -4.89 -0.54 -15.77
C ILE A 117 -4.49 -2.01 -15.73
N ASP A 118 -4.19 -2.59 -16.88
CA ASP A 118 -3.57 -3.90 -16.98
C ASP A 118 -2.13 -3.86 -16.49
N VAL A 119 -1.75 -4.81 -15.65
CA VAL A 119 -0.40 -4.84 -15.05
C VAL A 119 0.73 -4.84 -16.09
N GLY A 120 0.52 -5.48 -17.23
CA GLY A 120 1.50 -5.52 -18.33
C GLY A 120 1.73 -4.18 -19.07
N ARG A 121 0.94 -3.17 -18.74
CA ARG A 121 1.04 -1.82 -19.34
C ARG A 121 1.71 -0.80 -18.42
N VAL A 122 2.18 -1.23 -17.26
CA VAL A 122 2.91 -0.38 -16.29
C VAL A 122 4.35 -0.81 -16.24
N ALA A 123 5.26 0.13 -16.31
CA ALA A 123 6.70 -0.08 -16.27
C ALA A 123 7.37 0.80 -15.20
N SER A 124 8.60 0.43 -14.84
CA SER A 124 9.46 1.29 -14.02
C SER A 124 9.68 2.64 -14.72
N GLY A 125 9.55 3.72 -13.98
CA GLY A 125 9.63 5.09 -14.48
C GLY A 125 8.28 5.74 -14.80
N ASP A 126 7.20 4.96 -14.88
CA ASP A 126 5.87 5.51 -15.14
C ASP A 126 5.37 6.36 -13.96
N THR A 127 4.63 7.40 -14.29
CA THR A 127 3.98 8.26 -13.29
C THR A 127 2.60 7.73 -12.96
N VAL A 128 2.32 7.61 -11.67
CA VAL A 128 1.05 7.12 -11.14
C VAL A 128 0.48 8.04 -10.07
N GLU A 129 -0.83 7.98 -9.92
CA GLU A 129 -1.56 8.73 -8.88
C GLU A 129 -2.18 7.77 -7.86
N ALA A 130 -1.98 8.08 -6.58
CA ALA A 130 -2.58 7.34 -5.47
C ALA A 130 -4.04 7.77 -5.26
N VAL A 131 -4.96 6.84 -5.47
CA VAL A 131 -6.41 7.04 -5.32
C VAL A 131 -6.99 6.13 -4.25
N VAL A 132 -8.07 6.54 -3.62
CA VAL A 132 -8.78 5.70 -2.65
C VAL A 132 -9.64 4.68 -3.40
N ARG A 133 -9.44 3.40 -3.10
CA ARG A 133 -10.19 2.28 -3.68
C ARG A 133 -10.47 1.24 -2.60
N ARG A 134 -11.41 0.36 -2.87
CA ARG A 134 -11.62 -0.83 -2.05
C ARG A 134 -10.39 -1.73 -2.16
N ILE A 135 -9.87 -2.15 -1.01
CA ILE A 135 -8.75 -3.10 -0.95
C ILE A 135 -9.28 -4.53 -0.89
N TYR A 136 -10.09 -4.83 0.11
CA TYR A 136 -10.77 -6.13 0.26
C TYR A 136 -11.99 -6.00 1.18
N THR A 137 -12.82 -7.03 1.18
CA THR A 137 -13.92 -7.17 2.14
C THR A 137 -13.68 -8.41 2.99
N GLN A 138 -13.73 -8.26 4.29
CA GLN A 138 -13.54 -9.35 5.26
C GLN A 138 -14.67 -9.31 6.28
N GLU A 139 -15.34 -10.46 6.49
CA GLU A 139 -16.46 -10.57 7.43
C GLU A 139 -17.55 -9.48 7.26
N GLY A 140 -17.86 -9.16 6.01
CA GLY A 140 -18.83 -8.11 5.67
C GLY A 140 -18.33 -6.67 5.84
N VAL A 141 -17.10 -6.46 6.33
CA VAL A 141 -16.50 -5.14 6.46
C VAL A 141 -15.60 -4.84 5.26
N THR A 142 -15.96 -3.81 4.51
CA THR A 142 -15.15 -3.35 3.38
C THR A 142 -14.01 -2.45 3.88
N ARG A 143 -12.80 -2.78 3.47
CA ARG A 143 -11.59 -2.01 3.75
C ARG A 143 -11.19 -1.20 2.54
N TYR A 144 -10.93 0.08 2.75
CA TYR A 144 -10.45 1.01 1.74
C TYR A 144 -9.01 1.41 2.00
N GLY A 145 -8.31 1.85 0.98
CA GLY A 145 -6.95 2.34 1.07
C GLY A 145 -6.50 2.96 -0.25
N ARG A 146 -5.23 3.30 -0.34
CA ARG A 146 -4.66 3.83 -1.57
C ARG A 146 -4.27 2.69 -2.51
N LYS A 147 -4.67 2.83 -3.77
CA LYS A 147 -4.14 2.10 -4.92
C LYS A 147 -3.54 3.11 -5.88
N ALA A 148 -2.72 2.66 -6.80
CA ALA A 148 -2.13 3.52 -7.82
C ALA A 148 -2.81 3.29 -9.17
N LYS A 149 -3.19 4.38 -9.84
CA LYS A 149 -3.64 4.39 -11.23
C LYS A 149 -2.65 5.20 -12.08
N PRO A 150 -2.63 5.06 -13.41
CA PRO A 150 -1.87 5.95 -14.27
C PRO A 150 -2.23 7.40 -13.99
N ALA A 151 -1.24 8.28 -13.95
CA ALA A 151 -1.47 9.72 -13.94
C ALA A 151 -1.93 10.17 -15.34
N GLU A 152 -2.92 11.05 -15.39
CA GLU A 152 -3.38 11.69 -16.63
C GLU A 152 -2.39 12.76 -17.11
#